data_e91b21132059979d0d8d0339720569ac
#
_entry.id   e91b21132059979d0d8d0339720569ac
#
_cell.length_a   1.000
_cell.length_b   1.000
_cell.length_c   1.000
_cell.angle_alpha   90.00
_cell.angle_beta   90.00
_cell.angle_gamma   90.00
#
_symmetry.space_group_name_H-M   'P 1'
#
loop_
_entity.id
_entity.type
_entity.pdbx_description
1 polymer ?
#
loop_
_entity_poly.entity_id
_entity_poly.type
_entity_poly.pdbx_seq_one_letter_code
_entity_poly.pdbx_strand_id
1 'polypeptide(L)'
;CTGLFGEGQLDMAPVEDINEDKIFSDYAMFRQYADQAYSYMPGHLGRLWNSLVSSMGDESRNKGGCTAIFNNGAWDGTRMDTSNKMVDANNEISDMWQNMYIGIRKANKIIENIDRIPNFPSDEIKDRCLGEAYFLRAFFYFELIKRWGGVPIIDHTLVLNQDNLDLPRDTYEKCVEFIENDCKTAAGLLPLKYADADNGRASKGAALALRSRTLLYAARQLHNPTNDIAKWEKAAKAAKDLIDLKLYTLYPDYVNMFFQPVCSEIIMNRPR
;
A
#
# COMPACT_ATOMS: atom_id res chain seq x y z
N CYS A 1 -19.93 -54.05 18.61
CA CYS A 1 -18.91 -53.00 18.78
C CYS A 1 -19.53 -51.66 18.46
N THR A 2 -20.22 -51.10 19.45
CA THR A 2 -20.83 -49.77 19.41
C THR A 2 -20.19 -48.96 20.50
N GLY A 3 -19.69 -47.76 20.16
CA GLY A 3 -19.36 -46.74 21.15
C GLY A 3 -17.89 -46.38 21.26
N LEU A 4 -17.37 -45.61 20.29
CA LEU A 4 -16.07 -44.94 20.46
C LEU A 4 -16.06 -43.50 19.92
N PHE A 5 -17.21 -42.94 19.56
CA PHE A 5 -17.30 -41.50 19.30
C PHE A 5 -18.47 -40.95 20.12
N GLY A 6 -18.17 -40.35 21.27
CA GLY A 6 -19.13 -39.61 22.06
C GLY A 6 -19.65 -38.43 21.24
N GLU A 7 -20.97 -38.22 21.24
CA GLU A 7 -21.69 -37.14 20.55
C GLU A 7 -21.22 -35.70 20.89
N GLY A 8 -20.26 -35.53 21.77
CA GLY A 8 -19.73 -34.22 22.20
C GLY A 8 -18.47 -33.74 21.47
N GLN A 9 -17.83 -34.54 20.58
CA GLN A 9 -16.61 -34.13 19.92
C GLN A 9 -16.80 -33.41 18.56
N LEU A 10 -18.01 -33.42 18.03
CA LEU A 10 -18.38 -32.70 16.82
C LEU A 10 -18.95 -31.29 17.08
N ASP A 11 -19.29 -31.00 18.34
CA ASP A 11 -19.74 -29.69 18.80
C ASP A 11 -18.63 -28.84 19.44
N MET A 12 -17.39 -29.15 19.17
CA MET A 12 -16.34 -28.15 19.40
C MET A 12 -16.60 -27.01 18.43
N ALA A 13 -17.07 -25.88 18.98
CA ALA A 13 -17.03 -24.62 18.25
C ALA A 13 -15.66 -24.52 17.57
N PRO A 14 -15.59 -24.21 16.26
CA PRO A 14 -14.33 -24.12 15.56
C PRO A 14 -13.43 -23.23 16.40
N VAL A 15 -12.22 -23.73 16.68
CA VAL A 15 -11.17 -23.01 17.39
C VAL A 15 -11.18 -21.61 16.80
N GLU A 16 -11.55 -20.63 17.60
CA GLU A 16 -11.94 -19.26 17.32
C GLU A 16 -11.25 -18.73 16.07
N ASP A 17 -11.81 -19.01 14.90
CA ASP A 17 -11.52 -18.19 13.72
C ASP A 17 -11.96 -16.78 14.15
N ILE A 18 -11.01 -15.86 14.18
CA ILE A 18 -11.28 -14.45 14.45
C ILE A 18 -12.20 -14.01 13.32
N ASN A 19 -13.51 -14.14 13.56
CA ASN A 19 -14.49 -13.80 12.56
C ASN A 19 -14.53 -12.27 12.42
N GLU A 20 -14.99 -11.80 11.30
CA GLU A 20 -15.05 -10.37 10.96
C GLU A 20 -15.85 -9.57 12.02
N ASP A 21 -16.93 -10.13 12.54
CA ASP A 21 -17.75 -9.47 13.56
C ASP A 21 -16.96 -9.24 14.86
N LYS A 22 -16.08 -10.16 15.23
CA LYS A 22 -15.21 -10.02 16.39
C LYS A 22 -14.16 -8.91 16.18
N ILE A 23 -13.60 -8.82 14.98
CA ILE A 23 -12.61 -7.77 14.64
C ILE A 23 -13.23 -6.37 14.79
N PHE A 24 -14.45 -6.18 14.27
CA PHE A 24 -15.12 -4.89 14.26
C PHE A 24 -16.03 -4.63 15.46
N SER A 25 -16.02 -5.50 16.46
CA SER A 25 -16.76 -5.30 17.72
C SER A 25 -15.94 -4.59 18.81
N ASP A 26 -14.63 -4.47 18.67
CA ASP A 26 -13.74 -3.88 19.66
C ASP A 26 -12.57 -3.13 19.00
N TYR A 27 -12.26 -1.94 19.52
CA TYR A 27 -11.19 -1.09 18.98
C TYR A 27 -9.81 -1.75 19.04
N ALA A 28 -9.48 -2.50 20.09
CA ALA A 28 -8.15 -3.10 20.22
C ALA A 28 -7.90 -4.19 19.16
N MET A 29 -8.93 -5.01 18.88
CA MET A 29 -8.87 -6.02 17.83
C MET A 29 -8.84 -5.40 16.44
N PHE A 30 -9.68 -4.39 16.21
CA PHE A 30 -9.65 -3.59 14.98
C PHE A 30 -8.28 -2.98 14.74
N ARG A 31 -7.65 -2.41 15.79
CA ARG A 31 -6.35 -1.78 15.67
C ARG A 31 -5.28 -2.75 15.20
N GLN A 32 -5.25 -3.97 15.73
CA GLN A 32 -4.34 -5.02 15.27
C GLN A 32 -4.59 -5.38 13.80
N TYR A 33 -5.84 -5.47 13.40
CA TYR A 33 -6.19 -5.74 12.01
C TYR A 33 -5.76 -4.61 11.07
N ALA A 34 -5.95 -3.35 11.46
CA ALA A 34 -5.53 -2.18 10.71
C ALA A 34 -3.99 -2.10 10.60
N ASP A 35 -3.28 -2.39 11.70
CA ASP A 35 -1.82 -2.42 11.70
C ASP A 35 -1.26 -3.53 10.79
N GLN A 36 -1.94 -4.66 10.72
CA GLN A 36 -1.56 -5.73 9.79
C GLN A 36 -1.64 -5.30 8.32
N ALA A 37 -2.49 -4.34 7.96
CA ALA A 37 -2.56 -3.84 6.59
C ALA A 37 -1.24 -3.21 6.12
N TYR A 38 -0.49 -2.58 7.03
CA TYR A 38 0.84 -2.05 6.74
C TYR A 38 1.88 -3.12 6.40
N SER A 39 1.69 -4.36 6.87
CA SER A 39 2.65 -5.45 6.58
C SER A 39 2.71 -5.80 5.09
N TYR A 40 1.66 -5.51 4.34
CA TYR A 40 1.59 -5.74 2.89
C TYR A 40 2.29 -4.65 2.08
N MET A 41 2.73 -3.55 2.69
CA MET A 41 3.55 -2.55 1.99
C MET A 41 4.91 -3.17 1.65
N PRO A 42 5.31 -3.21 0.36
CA PRO A 42 6.62 -3.70 -0.03
C PRO A 42 7.73 -2.83 0.56
N GLY A 43 8.77 -3.45 1.08
CA GLY A 43 9.98 -2.74 1.49
C GLY A 43 10.72 -2.17 0.27
N HIS A 44 11.27 -0.94 0.38
CA HIS A 44 12.06 -0.35 -0.71
C HIS A 44 13.34 -1.12 -1.03
N LEU A 45 13.85 -1.89 -0.07
CA LEU A 45 14.94 -2.84 -0.28
C LEU A 45 14.43 -4.17 -0.83
N GLY A 46 13.17 -4.22 -1.30
CA GLY A 46 12.55 -5.37 -1.89
C GLY A 46 13.45 -6.02 -2.93
N ARG A 47 13.75 -7.28 -2.71
CA ARG A 47 14.55 -8.07 -3.64
C ARG A 47 13.63 -8.62 -4.70
N LEU A 48 13.95 -8.35 -5.96
CA LEU A 48 13.40 -9.11 -7.05
C LEU A 48 14.34 -10.32 -7.27
N TRP A 49 13.91 -11.52 -6.98
CA TRP A 49 14.72 -12.72 -7.16
C TRP A 49 16.15 -12.59 -6.56
N ASN A 50 16.27 -12.30 -5.29
CA ASN A 50 17.55 -12.09 -4.60
C ASN A 50 18.37 -10.89 -5.10
N SER A 51 17.81 -10.03 -5.94
CA SER A 51 18.45 -8.81 -6.41
C SER A 51 17.74 -7.59 -5.86
N LEU A 52 18.50 -6.60 -5.39
CA LEU A 52 17.96 -5.30 -5.02
C LEU A 52 17.41 -4.60 -6.28
N VAL A 53 16.27 -3.92 -6.17
CA VAL A 53 15.70 -3.13 -7.27
C VAL A 53 16.68 -2.05 -7.74
N SER A 54 17.50 -1.49 -6.85
CA SER A 54 18.57 -0.54 -7.17
C SER A 54 19.62 -1.11 -8.14
N SER A 55 19.79 -2.44 -8.19
CA SER A 55 20.73 -3.07 -9.11
C SER A 55 20.20 -3.24 -10.54
N MET A 56 18.94 -2.85 -10.77
CA MET A 56 18.36 -2.74 -12.13
C MET A 56 18.65 -1.38 -12.77
N GLY A 57 19.11 -0.42 -11.99
CA GLY A 57 19.64 0.86 -12.45
C GLY A 57 21.16 0.89 -12.39
N ASP A 58 21.70 2.08 -12.23
CA ASP A 58 23.13 2.37 -12.12
C ASP A 58 23.62 2.55 -10.67
N GLU A 59 22.69 2.53 -9.70
CA GLU A 59 22.97 2.78 -8.28
C GLU A 59 23.76 1.64 -7.62
N SER A 60 23.56 0.40 -8.08
CA SER A 60 24.27 -0.76 -7.54
C SER A 60 24.40 -1.89 -8.58
N ARG A 61 25.29 -2.85 -8.31
CA ARG A 61 25.47 -4.03 -9.15
C ARG A 61 25.35 -5.29 -8.32
N ASN A 62 24.52 -6.23 -8.76
CA ASN A 62 24.45 -7.58 -8.19
C ASN A 62 25.14 -8.59 -9.12
N LYS A 63 25.87 -9.54 -8.55
CA LYS A 63 26.62 -10.57 -9.29
C LYS A 63 25.74 -11.64 -9.94
N GLY A 64 24.46 -11.73 -9.58
CA GLY A 64 23.57 -12.79 -10.09
C GLY A 64 22.11 -12.38 -10.05
N GLY A 65 21.23 -13.34 -10.35
CA GLY A 65 19.79 -13.16 -10.31
C GLY A 65 19.19 -12.47 -11.52
N CYS A 66 18.00 -11.91 -11.39
CA CYS A 66 17.23 -11.30 -12.48
C CYS A 66 17.85 -9.98 -13.01
N THR A 67 18.81 -9.40 -12.29
CA THR A 67 19.43 -8.13 -12.67
C THR A 67 20.07 -8.17 -14.06
N ALA A 68 20.78 -9.27 -14.39
CA ALA A 68 21.39 -9.42 -15.70
C ALA A 68 20.33 -9.48 -16.81
N ILE A 69 19.23 -10.14 -16.57
CA ILE A 69 18.11 -10.25 -17.52
C ILE A 69 17.47 -8.89 -17.74
N PHE A 70 17.25 -8.14 -16.66
CA PHE A 70 16.69 -6.80 -16.73
C PHE A 70 17.63 -5.83 -17.46
N ASN A 71 18.91 -5.79 -17.09
CA ASN A 71 19.89 -4.88 -17.65
C ASN A 71 20.25 -5.21 -19.12
N ASN A 72 20.06 -6.43 -19.55
CA ASN A 72 20.22 -6.84 -20.95
C ASN A 72 18.97 -6.61 -21.81
N GLY A 73 17.90 -6.03 -21.25
CA GLY A 73 16.63 -5.81 -21.95
C GLY A 73 15.85 -7.09 -22.26
N ALA A 74 16.20 -8.22 -21.64
CA ALA A 74 15.52 -9.52 -21.83
C ALA A 74 14.37 -9.75 -20.85
N TRP A 75 13.94 -8.70 -20.13
CA TRP A 75 12.80 -8.74 -19.24
C TRP A 75 11.52 -8.62 -20.06
N ASP A 76 10.63 -9.57 -19.92
CA ASP A 76 9.34 -9.61 -20.62
C ASP A 76 8.15 -9.78 -19.67
N GLY A 77 6.93 -9.64 -20.21
CA GLY A 77 5.69 -9.73 -19.43
C GLY A 77 5.44 -11.10 -18.79
N THR A 78 6.00 -12.18 -19.34
CA THR A 78 5.85 -13.53 -18.77
C THR A 78 6.65 -13.69 -17.48
N ARG A 79 7.70 -12.89 -17.32
CA ARG A 79 8.53 -12.84 -16.10
C ARG A 79 7.94 -11.93 -15.01
N MET A 80 6.97 -11.11 -15.37
CA MET A 80 6.17 -10.30 -14.46
C MET A 80 4.98 -11.05 -13.86
N ASP A 81 4.67 -12.23 -14.38
CA ASP A 81 3.58 -13.08 -13.92
C ASP A 81 3.96 -13.82 -12.61
N THR A 82 3.56 -15.02 -12.42
CA THR A 82 3.66 -15.84 -11.19
C THR A 82 5.07 -15.97 -10.59
N SER A 83 6.12 -15.68 -11.36
CA SER A 83 7.51 -15.68 -10.89
C SER A 83 7.98 -14.36 -10.29
N ASN A 84 7.14 -13.33 -10.26
CA ASN A 84 7.42 -12.04 -9.64
C ASN A 84 7.30 -12.11 -8.11
N LYS A 85 7.95 -13.10 -7.57
CA LYS A 85 8.04 -13.32 -6.15
C LYS A 85 9.00 -12.30 -5.56
N MET A 86 8.46 -11.22 -5.02
CA MET A 86 9.25 -10.35 -4.15
C MET A 86 9.54 -11.12 -2.87
N VAL A 87 10.80 -11.24 -2.55
CA VAL A 87 11.19 -11.71 -1.23
C VAL A 87 10.94 -10.54 -0.28
N ASP A 88 10.03 -10.73 0.66
CA ASP A 88 9.79 -9.76 1.71
C ASP A 88 10.95 -9.69 2.70
N ALA A 89 10.82 -8.85 3.74
CA ALA A 89 11.85 -8.71 4.77
C ALA A 89 12.10 -10.01 5.56
N ASN A 90 11.19 -10.99 5.49
CA ASN A 90 11.26 -12.29 6.16
C ASN A 90 11.81 -13.40 5.23
N ASN A 91 12.27 -13.04 4.04
CA ASN A 91 12.74 -13.96 3.01
C ASN A 91 11.63 -14.87 2.43
N GLU A 92 10.36 -14.48 2.59
CA GLU A 92 9.22 -15.14 1.98
C GLU A 92 9.00 -14.64 0.55
N ILE A 93 8.77 -15.60 -0.33
CA ILE A 93 8.51 -15.32 -1.74
C ILE A 93 7.03 -14.97 -1.86
N SER A 94 6.70 -13.71 -2.03
CA SER A 94 5.33 -13.27 -2.14
C SER A 94 4.97 -12.80 -3.54
N ASP A 95 3.78 -13.15 -3.99
CA ASP A 95 3.20 -12.63 -5.22
C ASP A 95 2.79 -11.17 -4.98
N MET A 96 3.45 -10.25 -5.71
CA MET A 96 3.20 -8.82 -5.58
C MET A 96 1.76 -8.46 -5.95
N TRP A 97 1.20 -9.08 -6.98
CA TRP A 97 -0.19 -8.86 -7.38
C TRP A 97 -1.15 -9.29 -6.27
N GLN A 98 -0.99 -10.52 -5.79
CA GLN A 98 -1.83 -11.08 -4.74
C GLN A 98 -1.75 -10.24 -3.46
N ASN A 99 -0.55 -9.89 -3.01
CA ASN A 99 -0.37 -9.13 -1.78
C ASN A 99 -0.96 -7.72 -1.84
N MET A 100 -0.86 -7.05 -3.00
CA MET A 100 -1.49 -5.74 -3.16
C MET A 100 -3.02 -5.86 -3.08
N TYR A 101 -3.62 -6.85 -3.71
CA TYR A 101 -5.08 -7.05 -3.63
C TYR A 101 -5.55 -7.54 -2.24
N ILE A 102 -4.72 -8.31 -1.51
CA ILE A 102 -5.00 -8.61 -0.09
C ILE A 102 -5.01 -7.31 0.73
N GLY A 103 -4.02 -6.44 0.52
CA GLY A 103 -3.96 -5.14 1.17
C GLY A 103 -5.15 -4.23 0.82
N ILE A 104 -5.56 -4.19 -0.46
CA ILE A 104 -6.75 -3.47 -0.92
C ILE A 104 -8.01 -4.00 -0.24
N ARG A 105 -8.18 -5.33 -0.19
CA ARG A 105 -9.32 -5.94 0.51
C ARG A 105 -9.35 -5.57 1.98
N LYS A 106 -8.20 -5.54 2.67
CA LYS A 106 -8.13 -5.10 4.06
C LYS A 106 -8.53 -3.64 4.22
N ALA A 107 -8.05 -2.77 3.34
CA ALA A 107 -8.41 -1.36 3.34
C ALA A 107 -9.92 -1.16 3.10
N ASN A 108 -10.50 -1.86 2.12
CA ASN A 108 -11.95 -1.83 1.87
C ASN A 108 -12.74 -2.26 3.11
N LYS A 109 -12.36 -3.37 3.75
CA LYS A 109 -13.01 -3.82 4.99
C LYS A 109 -12.96 -2.79 6.11
N ILE A 110 -11.86 -2.08 6.26
CA ILE A 110 -11.74 -1.00 7.24
C ILE A 110 -12.71 0.13 6.89
N ILE A 111 -12.70 0.59 5.64
CA ILE A 111 -13.53 1.69 5.16
C ILE A 111 -15.03 1.37 5.36
N GLU A 112 -15.44 0.15 5.03
CA GLU A 112 -16.84 -0.27 5.09
C GLU A 112 -17.36 -0.48 6.53
N ASN A 113 -16.49 -0.87 7.46
CA ASN A 113 -16.91 -1.33 8.78
C ASN A 113 -16.46 -0.42 9.94
N ILE A 114 -15.76 0.67 9.67
CA ILE A 114 -15.21 1.53 10.72
C ILE A 114 -16.30 2.11 11.64
N ASP A 115 -17.49 2.35 11.10
CA ASP A 115 -18.64 2.87 11.86
C ASP A 115 -19.29 1.83 12.80
N ARG A 116 -18.98 0.55 12.63
CA ARG A 116 -19.48 -0.54 13.50
C ARG A 116 -18.73 -0.62 14.83
N ILE A 117 -17.57 0.01 14.94
CA ILE A 117 -16.71 -0.08 16.11
C ILE A 117 -17.22 0.88 17.20
N PRO A 118 -17.68 0.36 18.36
CA PRO A 118 -18.39 1.19 19.33
C PRO A 118 -17.47 2.06 20.19
N ASN A 119 -16.19 1.70 20.35
CA ASN A 119 -15.33 2.22 21.41
C ASN A 119 -14.06 2.88 20.87
N PHE A 120 -14.20 3.78 19.87
CA PHE A 120 -13.06 4.61 19.49
C PHE A 120 -12.67 5.56 20.63
N PRO A 121 -11.38 5.72 20.93
CA PRO A 121 -10.92 6.65 21.97
C PRO A 121 -11.31 8.11 21.70
N SER A 122 -11.39 8.49 20.41
CA SER A 122 -11.88 9.81 19.96
C SER A 122 -12.24 9.76 18.46
N ASP A 123 -13.00 10.74 17.99
CA ASP A 123 -13.32 10.92 16.57
C ASP A 123 -12.06 11.16 15.74
N GLU A 124 -11.07 11.86 16.27
CA GLU A 124 -9.78 12.09 15.60
C GLU A 124 -9.02 10.78 15.35
N ILE A 125 -9.08 9.83 16.29
CA ILE A 125 -8.45 8.50 16.11
C ILE A 125 -9.23 7.69 15.08
N LYS A 126 -10.56 7.80 15.05
CA LYS A 126 -11.39 7.17 14.03
C LYS A 126 -11.07 7.73 12.64
N ASP A 127 -11.04 9.05 12.48
CA ASP A 127 -10.69 9.74 11.24
C ASP A 127 -9.29 9.35 10.78
N ARG A 128 -8.33 9.27 11.70
CA ARG A 128 -6.97 8.81 11.42
C ARG A 128 -6.96 7.40 10.86
N CYS A 129 -7.66 6.46 11.50
CA CYS A 129 -7.73 5.07 11.03
C CYS A 129 -8.37 4.97 9.64
N LEU A 130 -9.40 5.75 9.39
CA LEU A 130 -10.04 5.86 8.07
C LEU A 130 -9.08 6.44 7.04
N GLY A 131 -8.37 7.51 7.38
CA GLY A 131 -7.36 8.13 6.53
C GLY A 131 -6.19 7.19 6.21
N GLU A 132 -5.73 6.40 7.18
CA GLU A 132 -4.72 5.35 6.97
C GLU A 132 -5.22 4.28 5.98
N ALA A 133 -6.49 3.87 6.05
CA ALA A 133 -7.06 2.89 5.14
C ALA A 133 -7.13 3.42 3.69
N TYR A 134 -7.57 4.65 3.48
CA TYR A 134 -7.57 5.29 2.16
C TYR A 134 -6.15 5.45 1.62
N PHE A 135 -5.20 5.86 2.44
CA PHE A 135 -3.80 5.96 2.03
C PHE A 135 -3.23 4.60 1.60
N LEU A 136 -3.45 3.55 2.38
CA LEU A 136 -2.95 2.20 2.08
C LEU A 136 -3.57 1.68 0.80
N ARG A 137 -4.87 1.88 0.57
CA ARG A 137 -5.54 1.48 -0.67
C ARG A 137 -4.94 2.20 -1.87
N ALA A 138 -4.76 3.51 -1.79
CA ALA A 138 -4.09 4.30 -2.82
C ALA A 138 -2.66 3.81 -3.09
N PHE A 139 -1.91 3.50 -2.03
CA PHE A 139 -0.54 3.01 -2.12
C PHE A 139 -0.48 1.65 -2.84
N PHE A 140 -1.34 0.71 -2.50
CA PHE A 140 -1.39 -0.60 -3.14
C PHE A 140 -1.78 -0.50 -4.61
N TYR A 141 -2.74 0.34 -4.96
CA TYR A 141 -3.07 0.61 -6.36
C TYR A 141 -1.92 1.27 -7.11
N PHE A 142 -1.20 2.20 -6.50
CA PHE A 142 0.00 2.79 -7.12
C PHE A 142 1.08 1.74 -7.37
N GLU A 143 1.29 0.81 -6.43
CA GLU A 143 2.23 -0.31 -6.62
C GLU A 143 1.82 -1.22 -7.78
N LEU A 144 0.53 -1.46 -7.96
CA LEU A 144 -0.01 -2.23 -9.08
C LEU A 144 0.17 -1.50 -10.42
N ILE A 145 -0.31 -0.26 -10.53
CA ILE A 145 -0.35 0.43 -11.82
C ILE A 145 1.03 0.79 -12.37
N LYS A 146 2.01 1.01 -11.52
CA LYS A 146 3.38 1.28 -11.98
C LYS A 146 4.07 0.07 -12.62
N ARG A 147 3.51 -1.16 -12.44
CA ARG A 147 4.02 -2.41 -12.99
C ARG A 147 3.16 -2.96 -14.12
N TRP A 148 1.85 -2.93 -13.95
CA TRP A 148 0.91 -3.58 -14.87
C TRP A 148 0.06 -2.61 -15.70
N GLY A 149 0.22 -1.29 -15.52
CA GLY A 149 -0.64 -0.29 -16.16
C GLY A 149 -2.03 -0.30 -15.53
N GLY A 150 -3.11 -0.23 -16.32
CA GLY A 150 -4.46 -0.34 -15.80
C GLY A 150 -4.74 -1.70 -15.16
N VAL A 151 -5.48 -1.73 -14.07
CA VAL A 151 -5.83 -2.93 -13.29
C VAL A 151 -7.30 -2.87 -12.88
N PRO A 152 -7.94 -3.99 -12.52
CA PRO A 152 -9.30 -3.95 -11.97
C PRO A 152 -9.39 -3.09 -10.71
N ILE A 153 -10.31 -2.14 -10.69
CA ILE A 153 -10.59 -1.32 -9.51
C ILE A 153 -11.66 -2.03 -8.69
N ILE A 154 -11.31 -2.36 -7.44
CA ILE A 154 -12.17 -3.00 -6.45
C ILE A 154 -12.27 -2.05 -5.26
N ASP A 155 -13.36 -1.30 -5.18
CA ASP A 155 -13.60 -0.25 -4.18
C ASP A 155 -14.36 -0.74 -2.94
N HIS A 156 -14.80 -2.00 -2.96
CA HIS A 156 -15.56 -2.66 -1.90
C HIS A 156 -15.03 -4.08 -1.63
N THR A 157 -15.53 -4.72 -0.58
CA THR A 157 -15.20 -6.10 -0.24
C THR A 157 -16.00 -7.07 -1.09
N LEU A 158 -15.35 -7.76 -2.03
CA LEU A 158 -16.00 -8.79 -2.84
C LEU A 158 -16.48 -9.97 -1.97
N VAL A 159 -17.72 -10.39 -2.19
CA VAL A 159 -18.37 -11.50 -1.52
C VAL A 159 -18.58 -12.64 -2.50
N LEU A 160 -18.09 -13.83 -2.14
CA LEU A 160 -18.23 -15.02 -2.97
C LEU A 160 -19.72 -15.32 -3.23
N ASN A 161 -20.06 -15.68 -4.46
CA ASN A 161 -21.42 -15.97 -4.94
C ASN A 161 -22.40 -14.78 -4.98
N GLN A 162 -21.95 -13.56 -4.65
CA GLN A 162 -22.75 -12.34 -4.79
C GLN A 162 -22.19 -11.41 -5.85
N ASP A 163 -20.87 -11.30 -5.92
CA ASP A 163 -20.18 -10.43 -6.86
C ASP A 163 -19.67 -11.19 -8.08
N ASN A 164 -19.62 -10.49 -9.22
CA ASN A 164 -18.92 -10.99 -10.40
C ASN A 164 -17.40 -10.92 -10.14
N LEU A 165 -16.75 -12.07 -10.17
CA LEU A 165 -15.29 -12.17 -9.97
C LEU A 165 -14.50 -12.05 -11.28
N ASP A 166 -15.17 -12.06 -12.44
CA ASP A 166 -14.55 -11.81 -13.73
C ASP A 166 -14.50 -10.30 -14.00
N LEU A 167 -13.55 -9.63 -13.36
CA LEU A 167 -13.39 -8.19 -13.41
C LEU A 167 -12.42 -7.79 -14.53
N PRO A 168 -12.86 -7.01 -15.54
CA PRO A 168 -11.96 -6.49 -16.56
C PRO A 168 -10.99 -5.47 -15.96
N ARG A 169 -9.88 -5.25 -16.65
CA ARG A 169 -8.94 -4.19 -16.28
C ARG A 169 -9.55 -2.82 -16.59
N ASP A 170 -9.46 -1.91 -15.67
CA ASP A 170 -9.74 -0.50 -15.90
C ASP A 170 -8.60 0.19 -16.65
N THR A 171 -8.86 1.35 -17.21
CA THR A 171 -7.81 2.15 -17.85
C THR A 171 -6.84 2.69 -16.81
N TYR A 172 -5.61 2.96 -17.24
CA TYR A 172 -4.61 3.58 -16.37
C TYR A 172 -5.09 4.92 -15.79
N GLU A 173 -5.77 5.71 -16.61
CA GLU A 173 -6.31 7.01 -16.20
C GLU A 173 -7.35 6.88 -15.09
N LYS A 174 -8.26 5.92 -15.19
CA LYS A 174 -9.24 5.65 -14.12
C LYS A 174 -8.55 5.23 -12.83
N CYS A 175 -7.53 4.38 -12.93
CA CYS A 175 -6.76 3.98 -11.75
C CYS A 175 -6.04 5.18 -11.11
N VAL A 176 -5.45 6.07 -11.90
CA VAL A 176 -4.82 7.30 -11.41
C VAL A 176 -5.84 8.21 -10.72
N GLU A 177 -7.03 8.37 -11.29
CA GLU A 177 -8.10 9.15 -10.69
C GLU A 177 -8.55 8.55 -9.35
N PHE A 178 -8.71 7.24 -9.28
CA PHE A 178 -9.06 6.52 -8.06
C PHE A 178 -8.02 6.74 -6.96
N ILE A 179 -6.72 6.56 -7.28
CA ILE A 179 -5.62 6.80 -6.34
C ILE A 179 -5.61 8.27 -5.89
N GLU A 180 -5.81 9.22 -6.81
CA GLU A 180 -5.83 10.64 -6.47
C GLU A 180 -6.95 10.98 -5.49
N ASN A 181 -8.14 10.42 -5.68
CA ASN A 181 -9.29 10.63 -4.81
C ASN A 181 -9.05 10.04 -3.41
N ASP A 182 -8.52 8.83 -3.33
CA ASP A 182 -8.15 8.22 -2.06
C ASP A 182 -7.06 9.04 -1.34
N CYS A 183 -6.04 9.53 -2.06
CA CYS A 183 -5.01 10.40 -1.48
C CYS A 183 -5.58 11.73 -0.95
N LYS A 184 -6.55 12.33 -1.65
CA LYS A 184 -7.21 13.56 -1.19
C LYS A 184 -8.03 13.32 0.08
N THR A 185 -8.79 12.23 0.11
CA THR A 185 -9.57 11.82 1.29
C THR A 185 -8.65 11.56 2.47
N ALA A 186 -7.59 10.77 2.26
CA ALA A 186 -6.58 10.50 3.28
C ALA A 186 -5.93 11.79 3.81
N ALA A 187 -5.53 12.72 2.93
CA ALA A 187 -4.93 13.98 3.33
C ALA A 187 -5.88 14.90 4.14
N GLY A 188 -7.20 14.72 3.97
CA GLY A 188 -8.21 15.42 4.78
C GLY A 188 -8.34 14.88 6.21
N LEU A 189 -8.12 13.59 6.39
CA LEU A 189 -8.33 12.86 7.64
C LEU A 189 -7.05 12.66 8.46
N LEU A 190 -5.89 12.58 7.80
CA LEU A 190 -4.62 12.28 8.44
C LEU A 190 -4.00 13.51 9.12
N PRO A 191 -3.34 13.30 10.27
CA PRO A 191 -2.61 14.35 10.96
C PRO A 191 -1.37 14.81 10.17
N LEU A 192 -0.90 16.02 10.44
CA LEU A 192 0.31 16.56 9.85
C LEU A 192 1.56 15.80 10.28
N LYS A 193 1.63 15.44 11.56
CA LYS A 193 2.73 14.69 12.19
C LYS A 193 2.18 13.75 13.25
N TYR A 194 2.96 12.72 13.53
CA TYR A 194 2.73 11.80 14.64
C TYR A 194 3.71 12.05 15.77
N ALA A 195 3.35 11.62 16.98
CA ALA A 195 4.30 11.44 18.07
C ALA A 195 5.26 10.26 17.73
N ASP A 196 6.41 10.22 18.40
CA ASP A 196 7.46 9.23 18.09
C ASP A 196 6.99 7.77 18.14
N ALA A 197 6.06 7.45 19.03
CA ALA A 197 5.49 6.10 19.15
C ALA A 197 4.69 5.65 17.90
N ASP A 198 4.10 6.58 17.16
CA ASP A 198 3.32 6.32 15.94
C ASP A 198 4.12 6.65 14.66
N ASN A 199 5.43 6.83 14.79
CA ASN A 199 6.29 7.10 13.65
C ASN A 199 6.25 5.93 12.65
N GLY A 200 6.21 6.27 11.36
CA GLY A 200 6.07 5.28 10.29
C GLY A 200 4.65 5.09 9.79
N ARG A 201 3.64 5.64 10.47
CA ARG A 201 2.26 5.68 9.98
C ARG A 201 2.08 6.72 8.89
N ALA A 202 1.07 6.52 8.05
CA ALA A 202 0.73 7.46 7.01
C ALA A 202 0.28 8.79 7.60
N SER A 203 0.96 9.88 7.22
CA SER A 203 0.62 11.26 7.56
C SER A 203 -0.02 11.98 6.37
N LYS A 204 -0.57 13.17 6.61
CA LYS A 204 -1.03 14.06 5.53
C LYS A 204 0.06 14.28 4.47
N GLY A 205 1.30 14.46 4.90
CA GLY A 205 2.44 14.61 3.99
C GLY A 205 2.68 13.36 3.15
N ALA A 206 2.53 12.16 3.72
CA ALA A 206 2.67 10.90 2.98
C ALA A 206 1.58 10.76 1.90
N ALA A 207 0.33 11.11 2.20
CA ALA A 207 -0.78 11.09 1.24
C ALA A 207 -0.55 12.08 0.08
N LEU A 208 -0.11 13.31 0.37
CA LEU A 208 0.22 14.31 -0.65
C LEU A 208 1.43 13.91 -1.48
N ALA A 209 2.46 13.28 -0.88
CA ALA A 209 3.62 12.76 -1.59
C ALA A 209 3.24 11.64 -2.57
N LEU A 210 2.39 10.71 -2.13
CA LEU A 210 1.88 9.64 -2.99
C LEU A 210 1.07 10.20 -4.17
N ARG A 211 0.18 11.17 -3.89
CA ARG A 211 -0.58 11.88 -4.93
C ARG A 211 0.33 12.54 -5.96
N SER A 212 1.33 13.28 -5.50
CA SER A 212 2.30 13.95 -6.38
C SER A 212 3.04 12.95 -7.25
N ARG A 213 3.53 11.86 -6.67
CA ARG A 213 4.24 10.80 -7.40
C ARG A 213 3.33 10.13 -8.45
N THR A 214 2.10 9.81 -8.10
CA THR A 214 1.12 9.19 -9.01
C THR A 214 0.86 10.08 -10.22
N LEU A 215 0.61 11.37 -10.00
CA LEU A 215 0.36 12.34 -11.07
C LEU A 215 1.59 12.59 -11.93
N LEU A 216 2.79 12.59 -11.35
CA LEU A 216 4.04 12.68 -12.09
C LEU A 216 4.22 11.47 -13.02
N TYR A 217 3.91 10.26 -12.55
CA TYR A 217 3.96 9.05 -13.39
C TYR A 217 2.94 9.14 -14.54
N ALA A 218 1.74 9.67 -14.29
CA ALA A 218 0.72 9.86 -15.30
C ALA A 218 1.06 10.93 -16.36
N ALA A 219 1.92 11.90 -16.00
CA ALA A 219 2.37 12.95 -16.91
C ALA A 219 3.55 12.50 -17.81
N ARG A 220 4.24 11.38 -17.48
CA ARG A 220 5.40 10.90 -18.24
C ARG A 220 5.01 10.37 -19.61
N GLN A 221 5.93 10.36 -20.54
CA GLN A 221 5.75 10.02 -21.96
C GLN A 221 4.97 8.71 -22.18
N LEU A 222 5.18 7.69 -21.35
CA LEU A 222 4.49 6.39 -21.46
C LEU A 222 2.96 6.53 -21.36
N HIS A 223 2.47 7.44 -20.52
CA HIS A 223 1.03 7.65 -20.25
C HIS A 223 0.54 9.02 -20.74
N ASN A 224 1.43 9.77 -21.40
CA ASN A 224 1.18 11.09 -21.97
C ASN A 224 1.95 11.26 -23.30
N PRO A 225 1.68 10.41 -24.31
CA PRO A 225 2.45 10.40 -25.56
C PRO A 225 2.29 11.69 -26.36
N THR A 226 1.18 12.41 -26.18
CA THR A 226 0.94 13.72 -26.82
C THR A 226 1.54 14.90 -26.08
N ASN A 227 2.21 14.64 -24.94
CA ASN A 227 2.78 15.66 -24.05
C ASN A 227 1.75 16.71 -23.62
N ASP A 228 0.57 16.27 -23.19
CA ASP A 228 -0.47 17.14 -22.64
C ASP A 228 0.09 17.90 -21.42
N ILE A 229 0.16 19.21 -21.55
CA ILE A 229 0.73 20.12 -20.55
C ILE A 229 -0.14 20.12 -19.28
N ALA A 230 -1.46 19.95 -19.39
CA ALA A 230 -2.34 19.92 -18.22
C ALA A 230 -2.00 18.78 -17.24
N LYS A 231 -1.52 17.63 -17.73
CA LYS A 231 -1.03 16.56 -16.86
C LYS A 231 0.21 16.98 -16.08
N TRP A 232 1.14 17.71 -16.69
CA TRP A 232 2.32 18.24 -16.03
C TRP A 232 1.99 19.32 -15.00
N GLU A 233 1.10 20.24 -15.34
CA GLU A 233 0.61 21.28 -14.42
C GLU A 233 -0.06 20.65 -13.18
N LYS A 234 -0.88 19.63 -13.38
CA LYS A 234 -1.54 18.89 -12.30
C LYS A 234 -0.51 18.21 -11.38
N ALA A 235 0.52 17.60 -11.94
CA ALA A 235 1.62 16.99 -11.18
C ALA A 235 2.43 18.03 -10.40
N ALA A 236 2.78 19.15 -11.04
CA ALA A 236 3.51 20.25 -10.41
C ALA A 236 2.72 20.88 -9.26
N LYS A 237 1.40 21.09 -9.44
CA LYS A 237 0.52 21.59 -8.39
C LYS A 237 0.47 20.62 -7.20
N ALA A 238 0.37 19.32 -7.44
CA ALA A 238 0.35 18.33 -6.37
C ALA A 238 1.66 18.30 -5.57
N ALA A 239 2.81 18.48 -6.24
CA ALA A 239 4.09 18.63 -5.56
C ALA A 239 4.16 19.92 -4.73
N LYS A 240 3.63 21.01 -5.29
CA LYS A 240 3.56 22.29 -4.58
C LYS A 240 2.67 22.22 -3.34
N ASP A 241 1.53 21.53 -3.40
CA ASP A 241 0.64 21.33 -2.25
C ASP A 241 1.39 20.69 -1.05
N LEU A 242 2.32 19.78 -1.31
CA LEU A 242 3.17 19.18 -0.27
C LEU A 242 4.24 20.17 0.24
N ILE A 243 4.91 20.88 -0.68
CA ILE A 243 5.95 21.88 -0.32
C ILE A 243 5.37 22.99 0.53
N ASP A 244 4.16 23.43 0.21
CA ASP A 244 3.46 24.53 0.92
C ASP A 244 3.07 24.17 2.37
N LEU A 245 3.10 22.89 2.74
CA LEU A 245 2.98 22.47 4.16
C LEU A 245 4.13 23.00 5.02
N LYS A 246 5.32 23.24 4.43
CA LYS A 246 6.54 23.71 5.11
C LYS A 246 6.94 22.83 6.31
N LEU A 247 6.63 21.53 6.24
CA LEU A 247 6.92 20.55 7.30
C LEU A 247 8.24 19.83 7.07
N TYR A 248 8.72 19.82 5.83
CA TYR A 248 9.89 19.05 5.40
C TYR A 248 10.96 19.99 4.87
N THR A 249 12.20 19.73 5.21
CA THR A 249 13.38 20.47 4.73
C THR A 249 14.52 19.49 4.48
N LEU A 250 15.40 19.80 3.56
CA LEU A 250 16.60 19.00 3.36
C LEU A 250 17.41 18.92 4.66
N TYR A 251 17.87 17.73 5.01
CA TYR A 251 18.69 17.53 6.18
C TYR A 251 20.11 18.03 5.90
N PRO A 252 20.71 18.86 6.78
CA PRO A 252 21.96 19.56 6.47
C PRO A 252 23.19 18.63 6.34
N ASP A 253 23.15 17.45 6.95
CA ASP A 253 24.24 16.47 6.92
C ASP A 253 23.80 15.21 6.19
N TYR A 254 24.22 15.10 4.93
CA TYR A 254 23.86 13.98 4.05
C TYR A 254 24.27 12.59 4.62
N VAL A 255 25.42 12.50 5.27
CA VAL A 255 25.89 11.21 5.83
C VAL A 255 25.10 10.83 7.06
N ASN A 256 24.93 11.77 8.00
CA ASN A 256 24.22 11.52 9.25
C ASN A 256 22.71 11.31 9.06
N MET A 257 22.11 11.80 7.97
CA MET A 257 20.70 11.58 7.64
C MET A 257 20.34 10.07 7.65
N PHE A 258 21.21 9.21 7.12
CA PHE A 258 20.96 7.78 7.03
C PHE A 258 21.01 7.04 8.37
N PHE A 259 21.55 7.68 9.41
CA PHE A 259 21.59 7.14 10.78
C PHE A 259 20.44 7.67 11.65
N GLN A 260 19.63 8.59 11.11
CA GLN A 260 18.48 9.14 11.84
C GLN A 260 17.22 8.33 11.50
N PRO A 261 16.54 7.72 12.49
CA PRO A 261 15.26 7.06 12.23
C PRO A 261 14.16 8.04 11.85
N VAL A 262 14.29 9.29 12.27
CA VAL A 262 13.40 10.40 11.98
C VAL A 262 14.22 11.66 11.74
N CYS A 263 14.01 12.35 10.63
CA CYS A 263 14.62 13.66 10.39
C CYS A 263 13.67 14.56 9.58
N SER A 264 14.06 15.82 9.40
CA SER A 264 13.25 16.82 8.68
C SER A 264 13.01 16.50 7.21
N GLU A 265 13.76 15.60 6.60
CA GLU A 265 13.65 15.22 5.19
C GLU A 265 12.72 14.01 4.98
N ILE A 266 12.56 13.18 6.00
CA ILE A 266 11.77 11.95 5.91
C ILE A 266 10.27 12.28 5.99
N ILE A 267 9.55 12.00 4.90
CA ILE A 267 8.09 12.15 4.84
C ILE A 267 7.39 10.93 5.46
N MET A 268 7.88 9.75 5.13
CA MET A 268 7.41 8.47 5.67
C MET A 268 8.52 7.45 5.58
N ASN A 269 8.73 6.70 6.64
CA ASN A 269 9.61 5.54 6.66
C ASN A 269 8.85 4.33 7.21
N ARG A 270 9.33 3.14 6.89
CA ARG A 270 8.87 1.92 7.55
C ARG A 270 9.89 1.59 8.64
N PRO A 271 9.54 1.74 9.92
CA PRO A 271 10.44 1.30 11.00
C PRO A 271 10.68 -0.21 10.87
N ARG A 272 11.90 -0.62 11.12
CA ARG A 272 12.30 -2.03 11.15
C ARG A 272 12.03 -2.63 12.52
#